data_00f7922e527031cdb0ceeb2dc501562e
#
_entry.id   00f7922e527031cdb0ceeb2dc501562e
#
_cell.length_a   1.000
_cell.length_b   1.000
_cell.length_c   1.000
_cell.angle_alpha   90.00
_cell.angle_beta   90.00
_cell.angle_gamma   90.00
#
_symmetry.space_group_name_H-M   'P 1'
#
loop_
_entity.id
_entity.type
_entity.pdbx_description
1 polymer ?
#
loop_
_entity_poly.entity_id
_entity_poly.type
_entity_poly.pdbx_seq_one_letter_code
_entity_poly.pdbx_strand_id
1 'polypeptide(L)'
;MAHATLPGIGLAFLAMAAFGGDGRNLAGLLIGAGLTAALGLYWLQRLTDTTRLPEDAATGAILSTFYGAGIVILTVIQNLSLGRPAGLEGFLLGSTAGMLKSDAILIAAGGAVILTLLLILRRALAMTAFDPGHARLMGINTRAADMALLLLTLACVLLGLRVVGLILIVALLITPALTARLWSDRIGVVALLAGGIGAFAGHLGASLSLVLPDLPTGPAIVLITFTAFILSVLFAPGRGLIARALARARQASLVRT
;
A
#
# COMPACT_ATOMS: atom_id res chain seq x y z
N MET A 1 1.02 -7.79 -2.06
CA MET A 1 2.01 -7.25 -3.05
C MET A 1 3.23 -6.62 -2.39
N ALA A 2 3.08 -5.66 -1.45
CA ALA A 2 4.24 -5.01 -0.81
C ALA A 2 5.25 -6.00 -0.20
N HIS A 3 4.80 -7.03 0.50
CA HIS A 3 5.68 -8.05 1.10
C HIS A 3 6.40 -8.93 0.06
N ALA A 4 5.87 -9.07 -1.15
CA ALA A 4 6.51 -9.80 -2.24
C ALA A 4 7.71 -9.04 -2.86
N THR A 5 7.90 -7.77 -2.52
CA THR A 5 9.07 -6.98 -2.96
C THR A 5 10.34 -7.30 -2.15
N LEU A 6 10.19 -7.79 -0.92
CA LEU A 6 11.29 -8.01 0.03
C LEU A 6 12.41 -8.91 -0.52
N PRO A 7 12.13 -10.12 -1.04
CA PRO A 7 13.19 -10.98 -1.58
C PRO A 7 13.90 -10.33 -2.76
N GLY A 8 13.17 -9.54 -3.58
CA GLY A 8 13.75 -8.85 -4.72
C GLY A 8 14.73 -7.74 -4.34
N ILE A 9 14.44 -6.99 -3.29
CA ILE A 9 15.36 -6.00 -2.74
C ILE A 9 16.65 -6.68 -2.28
N GLY A 10 16.52 -7.78 -1.51
CA GLY A 10 17.67 -8.51 -1.01
C GLY A 10 18.49 -9.16 -2.12
N LEU A 11 17.85 -9.81 -3.11
CA LEU A 11 18.54 -10.41 -4.25
C LEU A 11 19.24 -9.37 -5.12
N ALA A 12 18.60 -8.22 -5.38
CA ALA A 12 19.22 -7.13 -6.13
C ALA A 12 20.45 -6.56 -5.41
N PHE A 13 20.36 -6.40 -4.08
CA PHE A 13 21.50 -5.98 -3.27
C PHE A 13 22.66 -6.97 -3.40
N LEU A 14 22.42 -8.26 -3.22
CA LEU A 14 23.44 -9.31 -3.35
C LEU A 14 24.05 -9.35 -4.75
N ALA A 15 23.22 -9.26 -5.78
CA ALA A 15 23.69 -9.24 -7.16
C ALA A 15 24.59 -8.02 -7.42
N MET A 16 24.16 -6.82 -7.04
CA MET A 16 24.98 -5.60 -7.24
C MET A 16 26.28 -5.67 -6.44
N ALA A 17 26.27 -6.17 -5.21
CA ALA A 17 27.46 -6.36 -4.40
C ALA A 17 28.41 -7.40 -5.01
N ALA A 18 27.90 -8.49 -5.58
CA ALA A 18 28.71 -9.53 -6.24
C ALA A 18 29.41 -9.03 -7.50
N PHE A 19 28.80 -8.09 -8.23
CA PHE A 19 29.41 -7.43 -9.40
C PHE A 19 30.33 -6.27 -9.05
N GLY A 20 30.68 -6.07 -7.77
CA GLY A 20 31.60 -5.03 -7.29
C GLY A 20 31.02 -3.60 -7.33
N GLY A 21 29.70 -3.48 -7.45
CA GLY A 21 28.97 -2.21 -7.40
C GLY A 21 28.56 -1.83 -5.98
N ASP A 22 28.13 -0.56 -5.82
CA ASP A 22 27.44 -0.15 -4.60
C ASP A 22 26.05 -0.82 -4.54
N GLY A 23 25.89 -1.85 -3.70
CA GLY A 23 24.63 -2.58 -3.52
C GLY A 23 23.42 -1.71 -3.16
N ARG A 24 23.60 -0.41 -3.03
CA ARG A 24 22.60 0.59 -2.62
C ARG A 24 21.98 1.36 -3.78
N ASN A 25 22.31 1.03 -5.03
CA ASN A 25 21.71 1.71 -6.17
C ASN A 25 20.19 1.55 -6.15
N LEU A 26 19.48 2.67 -6.00
CA LEU A 26 18.03 2.71 -5.86
C LEU A 26 17.32 2.04 -7.04
N ALA A 27 17.75 2.34 -8.26
CA ALA A 27 17.13 1.79 -9.46
C ALA A 27 17.23 0.25 -9.48
N GLY A 28 18.41 -0.30 -9.14
CA GLY A 28 18.60 -1.74 -9.02
C GLY A 28 17.71 -2.38 -7.96
N LEU A 29 17.59 -1.78 -6.79
CA LEU A 29 16.73 -2.26 -5.70
C LEU A 29 15.25 -2.21 -6.10
N LEU A 30 14.80 -1.14 -6.75
CA LEU A 30 13.41 -1.01 -7.23
C LEU A 30 13.10 -2.00 -8.37
N ILE A 31 14.03 -2.24 -9.27
CA ILE A 31 13.89 -3.27 -10.32
C ILE A 31 13.76 -4.65 -9.68
N GLY A 32 14.63 -5.00 -8.74
CA GLY A 32 14.55 -6.27 -8.02
C GLY A 32 13.23 -6.43 -7.28
N ALA A 33 12.81 -5.39 -6.54
CA ALA A 33 11.52 -5.35 -5.86
C ALA A 33 10.35 -5.55 -6.84
N GLY A 34 10.38 -4.86 -7.97
CA GLY A 34 9.36 -4.95 -9.02
C GLY A 34 9.27 -6.33 -9.65
N LEU A 35 10.42 -6.95 -9.96
CA LEU A 35 10.47 -8.30 -10.54
C LEU A 35 9.86 -9.35 -9.62
N THR A 36 10.22 -9.35 -8.34
CA THR A 36 9.68 -10.34 -7.40
C THR A 36 8.22 -10.07 -7.04
N ALA A 37 7.79 -8.80 -6.99
CA ALA A 37 6.38 -8.49 -6.82
C ALA A 37 5.56 -8.89 -8.05
N ALA A 38 6.06 -8.69 -9.26
CA ALA A 38 5.42 -9.16 -10.49
C ALA A 38 5.35 -10.70 -10.54
N LEU A 39 6.41 -11.38 -10.09
CA LEU A 39 6.43 -12.84 -9.97
C LEU A 39 5.41 -13.33 -8.94
N GLY A 40 5.32 -12.68 -7.78
CA GLY A 40 4.33 -12.97 -6.75
C GLY A 40 2.89 -12.78 -7.27
N LEU A 41 2.66 -11.72 -8.05
CA LEU A 41 1.38 -11.46 -8.71
C LEU A 41 1.04 -12.54 -9.75
N TYR A 42 2.01 -12.92 -10.57
CA TYR A 42 1.84 -14.00 -11.55
C TYR A 42 1.44 -15.32 -10.88
N TRP A 43 2.15 -15.70 -9.80
CA TRP A 43 1.82 -16.91 -9.05
C TRP A 43 0.47 -16.84 -8.35
N LEU A 44 0.11 -15.65 -7.80
CA LEU A 44 -1.21 -15.44 -7.21
C LEU A 44 -2.32 -15.71 -8.24
N GLN A 45 -2.24 -15.06 -9.40
CA GLN A 45 -3.22 -15.25 -10.47
C GLN A 45 -3.25 -16.72 -10.95
N ARG A 46 -2.07 -17.32 -11.11
CA ARG A 46 -1.98 -18.71 -11.54
C ARG A 46 -2.63 -19.66 -10.54
N LEU A 47 -2.42 -19.46 -9.25
CA LEU A 47 -3.05 -20.27 -8.19
C LEU A 47 -4.56 -20.09 -8.17
N THR A 48 -5.07 -18.88 -8.27
CA THR A 48 -6.51 -18.61 -8.27
C THR A 48 -7.19 -19.15 -9.53
N ASP A 49 -6.52 -19.09 -10.69
CA ASP A 49 -7.09 -19.57 -11.97
C ASP A 49 -7.05 -21.11 -12.10
N THR A 50 -6.04 -21.77 -11.50
CA THR A 50 -5.79 -23.21 -11.73
C THR A 50 -6.18 -24.08 -10.54
N THR A 51 -6.45 -23.52 -9.37
CA THR A 51 -6.78 -24.27 -8.17
C THR A 51 -8.16 -23.83 -7.63
N ARG A 52 -8.72 -24.65 -6.74
CA ARG A 52 -9.97 -24.32 -6.04
C ARG A 52 -9.72 -23.50 -4.76
N LEU A 53 -8.53 -22.94 -4.59
CA LEU A 53 -8.19 -22.14 -3.41
C LEU A 53 -8.94 -20.81 -3.45
N PRO A 54 -9.56 -20.40 -2.35
CA PRO A 54 -10.07 -19.04 -2.21
C PRO A 54 -8.94 -18.01 -2.42
N GLU A 55 -9.27 -16.87 -3.00
CA GLU A 55 -8.29 -15.79 -3.29
C GLU A 55 -7.51 -15.35 -2.05
N ASP A 56 -8.19 -15.29 -0.89
CA ASP A 56 -7.55 -14.95 0.39
C ASP A 56 -6.50 -15.99 0.81
N ALA A 57 -6.77 -17.28 0.61
CA ALA A 57 -5.81 -18.35 0.92
C ALA A 57 -4.60 -18.31 -0.02
N ALA A 58 -4.83 -18.11 -1.31
CA ALA A 58 -3.76 -17.94 -2.30
C ALA A 58 -2.90 -16.70 -1.97
N THR A 59 -3.54 -15.59 -1.61
CA THR A 59 -2.86 -14.36 -1.18
C THR A 59 -2.02 -14.59 0.07
N GLY A 60 -2.56 -15.28 1.07
CA GLY A 60 -1.83 -15.64 2.30
C GLY A 60 -0.61 -16.53 2.04
N ALA A 61 -0.75 -17.53 1.16
CA ALA A 61 0.35 -18.43 0.78
C ALA A 61 1.49 -17.67 0.08
N ILE A 62 1.17 -16.84 -0.91
CA ILE A 62 2.17 -16.02 -1.61
C ILE A 62 2.84 -15.03 -0.65
N LEU A 63 2.04 -14.34 0.20
CA LEU A 63 2.57 -13.40 1.17
C LEU A 63 3.56 -14.09 2.12
N SER A 64 3.18 -15.22 2.71
CA SER A 64 4.02 -15.93 3.67
C SER A 64 5.32 -16.44 3.03
N THR A 65 5.22 -17.00 1.82
CA THR A 65 6.38 -17.55 1.10
C THR A 65 7.38 -16.44 0.73
N PHE A 66 6.91 -15.36 0.10
CA PHE A 66 7.78 -14.27 -0.32
C PHE A 66 8.33 -13.48 0.86
N TYR A 67 7.49 -13.23 1.88
CA TYR A 67 7.95 -12.56 3.09
C TYR A 67 9.01 -13.38 3.81
N GLY A 68 8.77 -14.69 4.02
CA GLY A 68 9.72 -15.59 4.65
C GLY A 68 11.03 -15.66 3.87
N ALA A 69 10.97 -15.82 2.55
CA ALA A 69 12.17 -15.79 1.69
C ALA A 69 12.91 -14.45 1.81
N GLY A 70 12.20 -13.34 1.84
CA GLY A 70 12.77 -12.01 2.02
C GLY A 70 13.52 -11.85 3.35
N ILE A 71 12.92 -12.29 4.46
CA ILE A 71 13.57 -12.27 5.78
C ILE A 71 14.82 -13.13 5.81
N VAL A 72 14.78 -14.33 5.23
CA VAL A 72 15.98 -15.21 5.15
C VAL A 72 17.09 -14.50 4.37
N ILE A 73 16.81 -13.92 3.21
CA ILE A 73 17.81 -13.21 2.41
C ILE A 73 18.38 -12.01 3.18
N LEU A 74 17.53 -11.23 3.85
CA LEU A 74 17.99 -10.10 4.67
C LEU A 74 18.89 -10.57 5.82
N THR A 75 18.55 -11.68 6.49
CA THR A 75 19.38 -12.26 7.55
C THR A 75 20.75 -12.70 7.02
N VAL A 76 20.77 -13.30 5.81
CA VAL A 76 22.05 -13.65 5.15
C VAL A 76 22.87 -12.39 4.88
N ILE A 77 22.26 -11.33 4.35
CA ILE A 77 22.95 -10.06 4.07
C ILE A 77 23.53 -9.43 5.35
N GLN A 78 22.79 -9.47 6.45
CA GLN A 78 23.25 -8.95 7.74
C GLN A 78 24.49 -9.70 8.29
N ASN A 79 24.58 -10.99 8.01
CA ASN A 79 25.73 -11.83 8.42
C ASN A 79 26.93 -11.73 7.46
N LEU A 80 26.72 -11.28 6.22
CA LEU A 80 27.80 -10.98 5.30
C LEU A 80 28.37 -9.62 5.66
N SER A 81 29.67 -9.53 5.99
CA SER A 81 30.39 -8.29 6.34
C SER A 81 30.52 -7.29 5.15
N LEU A 82 29.60 -7.31 4.22
CA LEU A 82 29.54 -6.51 2.98
C LEU A 82 29.12 -5.04 3.20
N GLY A 83 29.49 -4.46 4.33
CA GLY A 83 29.17 -3.08 4.67
C GLY A 83 27.83 -2.95 5.43
N ARG A 84 27.67 -1.84 6.16
CA ARG A 84 26.53 -1.62 7.07
C ARG A 84 25.17 -1.93 6.43
N PRO A 85 24.37 -2.85 7.00
CA PRO A 85 23.03 -3.20 6.52
C PRO A 85 22.01 -2.05 6.62
N ALA A 86 22.43 -0.91 7.19
CA ALA A 86 21.61 0.28 7.45
C ALA A 86 20.85 0.85 6.24
N GLY A 87 21.25 0.50 5.00
CA GLY A 87 20.50 0.92 3.81
C GLY A 87 19.23 0.11 3.58
N LEU A 88 19.19 -1.16 3.99
CA LEU A 88 18.04 -2.05 3.81
C LEU A 88 16.99 -1.85 4.92
N GLU A 89 17.40 -1.46 6.13
CA GLU A 89 16.46 -1.07 7.19
C GLU A 89 15.62 0.15 6.79
N GLY A 90 16.19 1.07 6.01
CA GLY A 90 15.46 2.21 5.45
C GLY A 90 14.32 1.81 4.50
N PHE A 91 14.40 0.66 3.82
CA PHE A 91 13.30 0.14 3.00
C PHE A 91 12.20 -0.53 3.82
N LEU A 92 12.51 -1.03 5.02
CA LEU A 92 11.51 -1.60 5.92
C LEU A 92 10.77 -0.54 6.72
N LEU A 93 11.51 0.40 7.27
CA LEU A 93 10.99 1.41 8.21
C LEU A 93 10.71 2.76 7.54
N GLY A 94 11.24 2.99 6.33
CA GLY A 94 11.22 4.28 5.67
C GLY A 94 12.22 5.27 6.28
N SER A 95 12.78 6.13 5.46
CA SER A 95 13.66 7.21 5.92
C SER A 95 13.39 8.46 5.08
N THR A 96 12.55 9.33 5.58
CA THR A 96 12.29 10.63 4.94
C THR A 96 13.40 11.64 5.25
N ALA A 97 14.13 11.46 6.35
CA ALA A 97 15.20 12.38 6.78
C ALA A 97 16.41 12.43 5.83
N GLY A 98 16.64 11.37 5.03
CA GLY A 98 17.73 11.31 4.04
C GLY A 98 17.28 11.52 2.60
N MET A 99 16.06 12.02 2.35
CA MET A 99 15.49 12.13 1.02
C MET A 99 16.10 13.31 0.24
N LEU A 100 16.64 13.05 -0.94
CA LEU A 100 17.16 14.06 -1.85
C LEU A 100 16.01 14.75 -2.61
N LYS A 101 16.25 15.98 -3.08
CA LYS A 101 15.29 16.69 -3.94
C LYS A 101 14.95 15.91 -5.22
N SER A 102 15.91 15.19 -5.78
CA SER A 102 15.71 14.29 -6.93
C SER A 102 14.72 13.17 -6.63
N ASP A 103 14.76 12.59 -5.43
CA ASP A 103 13.84 11.55 -5.01
C ASP A 103 12.42 12.11 -4.87
N ALA A 104 12.28 13.29 -4.28
CA ALA A 104 10.99 13.96 -4.16
C ALA A 104 10.35 14.27 -5.52
N ILE A 105 11.14 14.74 -6.49
CA ILE A 105 10.68 15.00 -7.86
C ILE A 105 10.25 13.70 -8.55
N LEU A 106 11.03 12.63 -8.41
CA LEU A 106 10.72 11.33 -9.01
C LEU A 106 9.42 10.75 -8.44
N ILE A 107 9.21 10.87 -7.14
CA ILE A 107 8.00 10.41 -6.48
C ILE A 107 6.79 11.27 -6.88
N ALA A 108 6.95 12.59 -6.93
CA ALA A 108 5.88 13.49 -7.36
C ALA A 108 5.50 13.23 -8.83
N ALA A 109 6.47 13.08 -9.73
CA ALA A 109 6.24 12.76 -11.14
C ALA A 109 5.59 11.37 -11.30
N GLY A 110 6.12 10.34 -10.65
CA GLY A 110 5.54 9.00 -10.67
C GLY A 110 4.14 8.95 -10.10
N GLY A 111 3.90 9.63 -8.97
CA GLY A 111 2.58 9.77 -8.37
C GLY A 111 1.58 10.48 -9.29
N ALA A 112 2.02 11.55 -9.97
CA ALA A 112 1.21 12.27 -10.95
C ALA A 112 0.84 11.37 -12.16
N VAL A 113 1.77 10.56 -12.65
CA VAL A 113 1.51 9.58 -13.72
C VAL A 113 0.49 8.55 -13.27
N ILE A 114 0.68 7.94 -12.09
CA ILE A 114 -0.26 6.95 -11.54
C ILE A 114 -1.65 7.56 -11.37
N LEU A 115 -1.75 8.77 -10.80
CA LEU A 115 -3.02 9.45 -10.61
C LEU A 115 -3.71 9.74 -11.95
N THR A 116 -2.95 10.21 -12.94
CA THR A 116 -3.48 10.49 -14.29
C THR A 116 -4.03 9.22 -14.93
N LEU A 117 -3.27 8.11 -14.90
CA LEU A 117 -3.72 6.82 -15.42
C LEU A 117 -4.96 6.32 -14.70
N LEU A 118 -5.01 6.45 -13.37
CA LEU A 118 -6.16 6.08 -12.58
C LEU A 118 -7.40 6.90 -12.92
N LEU A 119 -7.25 8.21 -13.17
CA LEU A 119 -8.34 9.08 -13.60
C LEU A 119 -8.84 8.75 -15.02
N ILE A 120 -7.95 8.41 -15.94
CA ILE A 120 -8.29 7.96 -17.29
C ILE A 120 -9.05 6.64 -17.25
N LEU A 121 -8.56 5.68 -16.48
CA LEU A 121 -9.10 4.33 -16.40
C LEU A 121 -10.28 4.19 -15.41
N ARG A 122 -10.62 5.24 -14.66
CA ARG A 122 -11.60 5.21 -13.55
C ARG A 122 -12.93 4.53 -13.90
N ARG A 123 -13.45 4.76 -15.12
CA ARG A 123 -14.71 4.16 -15.56
C ARG A 123 -14.59 2.65 -15.75
N ALA A 124 -13.55 2.22 -16.47
CA ALA A 124 -13.31 0.80 -16.71
C ALA A 124 -13.05 0.06 -15.40
N LEU A 125 -12.20 0.62 -14.54
CA LEU A 125 -11.89 0.04 -13.22
C LEU A 125 -13.12 -0.06 -12.32
N ALA A 126 -13.92 1.01 -12.23
CA ALA A 126 -15.14 1.00 -11.43
C ALA A 126 -16.16 -0.01 -11.94
N MET A 127 -16.44 -0.04 -13.26
CA MET A 127 -17.39 -0.98 -13.83
C MET A 127 -16.95 -2.43 -13.64
N THR A 128 -15.66 -2.73 -13.84
CA THR A 128 -15.10 -4.08 -13.62
C THR A 128 -15.19 -4.50 -12.17
N ALA A 129 -14.94 -3.59 -11.22
CA ALA A 129 -14.96 -3.91 -9.80
C ALA A 129 -16.38 -4.16 -9.23
N PHE A 130 -17.43 -3.53 -9.81
CA PHE A 130 -18.79 -3.66 -9.32
C PHE A 130 -19.61 -4.70 -10.07
N ASP A 131 -19.50 -4.71 -11.39
CA ASP A 131 -20.23 -5.63 -12.26
C ASP A 131 -19.38 -6.02 -13.49
N PRO A 132 -18.54 -7.03 -13.35
CA PRO A 132 -17.70 -7.50 -14.46
C PRO A 132 -18.53 -8.07 -15.62
N GLY A 133 -19.77 -8.55 -15.36
CA GLY A 133 -20.68 -9.02 -16.39
C GLY A 133 -21.13 -7.87 -17.28
N HIS A 134 -21.65 -6.81 -16.65
CA HIS A 134 -22.07 -5.60 -17.36
C HIS A 134 -20.91 -4.91 -18.08
N ALA A 135 -19.73 -4.84 -17.44
CA ALA A 135 -18.54 -4.26 -18.06
C ALA A 135 -18.18 -4.96 -19.39
N ARG A 136 -18.26 -6.30 -19.45
CA ARG A 136 -18.03 -7.06 -20.68
C ARG A 136 -19.07 -6.76 -21.76
N LEU A 137 -20.34 -6.64 -21.40
CA LEU A 137 -21.41 -6.27 -22.34
C LEU A 137 -21.20 -4.87 -22.93
N MET A 138 -20.58 -3.97 -22.17
CA MET A 138 -20.19 -2.63 -22.62
C MET A 138 -18.86 -2.61 -23.40
N GLY A 139 -18.30 -3.78 -23.74
CA GLY A 139 -17.07 -3.89 -24.52
C GLY A 139 -15.78 -3.64 -23.71
N ILE A 140 -15.86 -3.58 -22.38
CA ILE A 140 -14.67 -3.39 -21.54
C ILE A 140 -13.95 -4.73 -21.37
N ASN A 141 -12.66 -4.75 -21.65
CA ASN A 141 -11.83 -5.89 -21.35
C ASN A 141 -11.51 -5.93 -19.84
N THR A 142 -12.30 -6.69 -19.08
CA THR A 142 -12.20 -6.80 -17.63
C THR A 142 -10.83 -7.31 -17.19
N ARG A 143 -10.25 -8.25 -17.93
CA ARG A 143 -8.91 -8.79 -17.61
C ARG A 143 -7.82 -7.72 -17.74
N ALA A 144 -7.91 -6.88 -18.77
CA ALA A 144 -6.99 -5.76 -18.93
C ALA A 144 -7.18 -4.69 -17.84
N ALA A 145 -8.42 -4.43 -17.43
CA ALA A 145 -8.72 -3.49 -16.35
C ALA A 145 -8.16 -4.00 -15.00
N ASP A 146 -8.37 -5.27 -14.67
CA ASP A 146 -7.82 -5.88 -13.45
C ASP A 146 -6.29 -5.84 -13.45
N MET A 147 -5.66 -6.19 -14.58
CA MET A 147 -4.21 -6.12 -14.72
C MET A 147 -3.70 -4.68 -14.57
N ALA A 148 -4.38 -3.71 -15.16
CA ALA A 148 -4.02 -2.29 -15.01
C ALA A 148 -4.12 -1.83 -13.55
N LEU A 149 -5.17 -2.24 -12.82
CA LEU A 149 -5.31 -1.93 -11.39
C LEU A 149 -4.16 -2.51 -10.57
N LEU A 150 -3.81 -3.77 -10.82
CA LEU A 150 -2.73 -4.45 -10.12
C LEU A 150 -1.37 -3.79 -10.41
N LEU A 151 -1.10 -3.43 -11.67
CA LEU A 151 0.13 -2.72 -12.05
C LEU A 151 0.21 -1.32 -11.45
N LEU A 152 -0.90 -0.57 -11.44
CA LEU A 152 -0.96 0.75 -10.79
C LEU A 152 -0.72 0.64 -9.28
N THR A 153 -1.33 -0.35 -8.64
CA THR A 153 -1.11 -0.62 -7.21
C THR A 153 0.35 -1.00 -6.94
N LEU A 154 0.94 -1.86 -7.77
CA LEU A 154 2.34 -2.24 -7.67
C LEU A 154 3.26 -1.01 -7.83
N ALA A 155 3.02 -0.17 -8.84
CA ALA A 155 3.78 1.05 -9.06
C ALA A 155 3.67 2.01 -7.87
N CYS A 156 2.48 2.17 -7.29
CA CYS A 156 2.27 2.96 -6.08
C CYS A 156 3.06 2.41 -4.88
N VAL A 157 3.06 1.09 -4.69
CA VAL A 157 3.84 0.43 -3.64
C VAL A 157 5.34 0.66 -3.84
N LEU A 158 5.85 0.47 -5.05
CA LEU A 158 7.28 0.64 -5.35
C LEU A 158 7.75 2.08 -5.12
N LEU A 159 6.96 3.08 -5.53
CA LEU A 159 7.27 4.48 -5.25
C LEU A 159 7.22 4.81 -3.75
N GLY A 160 6.23 4.27 -3.05
CA GLY A 160 6.05 4.50 -1.63
C GLY A 160 7.10 3.81 -0.76
N LEU A 161 7.60 2.65 -1.15
CA LEU A 161 8.59 1.88 -0.40
C LEU A 161 9.82 2.71 -0.01
N ARG A 162 10.30 3.56 -0.91
CA ARG A 162 11.48 4.40 -0.67
C ARG A 162 11.25 5.43 0.43
N VAL A 163 10.08 6.05 0.46
CA VAL A 163 9.77 7.20 1.34
C VAL A 163 9.31 6.73 2.69
N VAL A 164 8.42 5.77 2.67
CA VAL A 164 7.55 5.45 3.80
C VAL A 164 7.87 4.07 4.38
N GLY A 165 8.61 3.27 3.65
CA GLY A 165 8.91 1.88 4.02
C GLY A 165 7.74 0.93 3.80
N LEU A 166 8.03 -0.36 3.93
CA LEU A 166 7.10 -1.45 3.63
C LEU A 166 5.85 -1.43 4.53
N ILE A 167 6.06 -1.24 5.82
CA ILE A 167 4.97 -1.32 6.81
C ILE A 167 3.99 -0.17 6.62
N LEU A 168 4.51 1.02 6.40
CA LEU A 168 3.69 2.21 6.28
C LEU A 168 2.94 2.29 4.95
N ILE A 169 3.54 1.85 3.83
CA ILE A 169 2.85 1.89 2.53
C ILE A 169 1.59 1.02 2.54
N VAL A 170 1.64 -0.15 3.21
CA VAL A 170 0.47 -1.02 3.37
C VAL A 170 -0.62 -0.32 4.21
N ALA A 171 -0.22 0.30 5.32
CA ALA A 171 -1.14 1.03 6.17
C ALA A 171 -1.79 2.21 5.44
N LEU A 172 -1.00 3.00 4.67
CA LEU A 172 -1.51 4.13 3.90
C LEU A 172 -2.41 3.73 2.72
N LEU A 173 -2.22 2.56 2.13
CA LEU A 173 -3.11 2.05 1.09
C LEU A 173 -4.48 1.65 1.62
N ILE A 174 -4.53 1.07 2.81
CA ILE A 174 -5.74 0.44 3.34
C ILE A 174 -6.50 1.39 4.27
N THR A 175 -5.83 1.98 5.26
CA THR A 175 -6.50 2.69 6.36
C THR A 175 -7.25 3.95 5.91
N PRO A 176 -6.70 4.84 5.07
CA PRO A 176 -7.44 6.01 4.59
C PRO A 176 -8.68 5.64 3.77
N ALA A 177 -8.57 4.58 2.94
CA ALA A 177 -9.68 4.11 2.13
C ALA A 177 -10.82 3.54 2.99
N LEU A 178 -10.49 2.71 4.01
CA LEU A 178 -11.47 2.20 4.98
C LEU A 178 -12.11 3.35 5.76
N THR A 179 -11.31 4.31 6.21
CA THR A 179 -11.78 5.50 6.91
C THR A 179 -12.80 6.28 6.08
N ALA A 180 -12.46 6.56 4.82
CA ALA A 180 -13.31 7.29 3.90
C ALA A 180 -14.64 6.56 3.60
N ARG A 181 -14.62 5.23 3.52
CA ARG A 181 -15.83 4.41 3.31
C ARG A 181 -16.85 4.49 4.46
N LEU A 182 -16.44 4.86 5.64
CA LEU A 182 -17.37 5.10 6.76
C LEU A 182 -18.21 6.37 6.54
N TRP A 183 -17.71 7.32 5.75
CA TRP A 183 -18.34 8.61 5.52
C TRP A 183 -19.17 8.68 4.24
N SER A 184 -18.89 7.85 3.23
CA SER A 184 -19.58 7.91 1.94
C SER A 184 -19.60 6.56 1.21
N ASP A 185 -20.65 6.36 0.39
CA ASP A 185 -20.75 5.23 -0.56
C ASP A 185 -20.35 5.61 -1.98
N ARG A 186 -20.20 6.90 -2.25
CA ARG A 186 -19.86 7.39 -3.59
C ARG A 186 -18.36 7.25 -3.82
N ILE A 187 -17.94 6.42 -4.81
CA ILE A 187 -16.52 6.12 -5.09
C ILE A 187 -15.67 7.38 -5.22
N GLY A 188 -16.15 8.39 -5.96
CA GLY A 188 -15.40 9.64 -6.16
C GLY A 188 -15.16 10.40 -4.85
N VAL A 189 -16.17 10.43 -3.95
CA VAL A 189 -16.07 11.07 -2.64
C VAL A 189 -15.12 10.24 -1.73
N VAL A 190 -15.25 8.92 -1.75
CA VAL A 190 -14.34 8.03 -1.01
C VAL A 190 -12.91 8.22 -1.45
N ALA A 191 -12.64 8.31 -2.75
CA ALA A 191 -11.29 8.53 -3.28
C ALA A 191 -10.71 9.88 -2.83
N LEU A 192 -11.51 10.96 -2.91
CA LEU A 192 -11.09 12.29 -2.46
C LEU A 192 -10.84 12.33 -0.95
N LEU A 193 -11.72 11.75 -0.14
CA LEU A 193 -11.55 11.67 1.31
C LEU A 193 -10.34 10.83 1.68
N ALA A 194 -10.14 9.67 1.06
CA ALA A 194 -8.99 8.82 1.30
C ALA A 194 -7.68 9.53 0.94
N GLY A 195 -7.63 10.20 -0.21
CA GLY A 195 -6.48 11.02 -0.61
C GLY A 195 -6.21 12.17 0.37
N GLY A 196 -7.26 12.87 0.81
CA GLY A 196 -7.16 13.95 1.80
C GLY A 196 -6.66 13.47 3.16
N ILE A 197 -7.21 12.35 3.66
CA ILE A 197 -6.77 11.75 4.94
C ILE A 197 -5.31 11.29 4.85
N GLY A 198 -4.92 10.63 3.76
CA GLY A 198 -3.55 10.18 3.55
C GLY A 198 -2.56 11.36 3.44
N ALA A 199 -2.90 12.40 2.68
CA ALA A 199 -2.08 13.61 2.54
C ALA A 199 -1.93 14.36 3.88
N PHE A 200 -3.03 14.52 4.62
CA PHE A 200 -3.03 15.16 5.93
C PHE A 200 -2.19 14.37 6.94
N ALA A 201 -2.37 13.05 7.02
CA ALA A 201 -1.59 12.20 7.90
C ALA A 201 -0.10 12.20 7.54
N GLY A 202 0.21 12.17 6.23
CA GLY A 202 1.58 12.25 5.73
C GLY A 202 2.25 13.57 6.11
N HIS A 203 1.55 14.70 5.90
CA HIS A 203 2.07 16.02 6.25
C HIS A 203 2.28 16.18 7.76
N LEU A 204 1.28 15.85 8.58
CA LEU A 204 1.38 15.94 10.03
C LEU A 204 2.45 15.01 10.60
N GLY A 205 2.52 13.76 10.13
CA GLY A 205 3.50 12.81 10.64
C GLY A 205 4.93 13.21 10.28
N ALA A 206 5.15 13.72 9.06
CA ALA A 206 6.45 14.26 8.67
C ALA A 206 6.83 15.50 9.49
N SER A 207 5.88 16.42 9.71
CA SER A 207 6.11 17.62 10.52
C SER A 207 6.42 17.26 11.98
N LEU A 208 5.70 16.30 12.55
CA LEU A 208 5.91 15.83 13.92
C LEU A 208 7.29 15.19 14.11
N SER A 209 7.72 14.39 13.14
CA SER A 209 9.05 13.78 13.13
C SER A 209 10.19 14.80 13.00
N LEU A 210 9.95 15.95 12.40
CA LEU A 210 10.93 17.05 12.37
C LEU A 210 11.09 17.76 13.72
N VAL A 211 10.00 17.86 14.49
CA VAL A 211 9.99 18.51 15.81
C VAL A 211 10.49 17.57 16.91
N LEU A 212 10.24 16.27 16.76
CA LEU A 212 10.64 15.23 17.71
C LEU A 212 11.68 14.30 17.05
N PRO A 213 12.98 14.54 17.23
CA PRO A 213 14.06 13.82 16.52
C PRO A 213 14.07 12.30 16.71
N ASP A 214 13.56 11.83 17.86
CA ASP A 214 13.51 10.38 18.18
C ASP A 214 12.25 9.68 17.66
N LEU A 215 11.35 10.40 16.97
CA LEU A 215 10.11 9.86 16.44
C LEU A 215 10.29 9.49 14.96
N PRO A 216 10.31 8.19 14.60
CA PRO A 216 10.40 7.77 13.20
C PRO A 216 9.18 8.23 12.42
N THR A 217 9.38 8.82 11.25
CA THR A 217 8.30 9.38 10.41
C THR A 217 7.23 8.36 10.05
N GLY A 218 7.65 7.13 9.72
CA GLY A 218 6.75 6.05 9.34
C GLY A 218 5.70 5.73 10.41
N PRO A 219 6.10 5.32 11.61
CA PRO A 219 5.21 5.06 12.73
C PRO A 219 4.33 6.26 13.10
N ALA A 220 4.84 7.48 13.03
CA ALA A 220 4.05 8.70 13.31
C ALA A 220 2.86 8.83 12.34
N ILE A 221 3.10 8.65 11.05
CA ILE A 221 2.04 8.70 10.02
C ILE A 221 1.00 7.60 10.25
N VAL A 222 1.45 6.37 10.58
CA VAL A 222 0.53 5.24 10.88
C VAL A 222 -0.37 5.57 12.07
N LEU A 223 0.19 6.10 13.16
CA LEU A 223 -0.57 6.46 14.35
C LEU A 223 -1.62 7.53 14.04
N ILE A 224 -1.26 8.56 13.27
CA ILE A 224 -2.21 9.62 12.88
C ILE A 224 -3.33 9.05 12.02
N THR A 225 -2.98 8.22 11.03
CA THR A 225 -3.96 7.59 10.14
C THR A 225 -4.88 6.64 10.91
N PHE A 226 -4.32 5.86 11.83
CA PHE A 226 -5.08 4.96 12.69
C PHE A 226 -6.00 5.71 13.67
N THR A 227 -5.53 6.82 14.22
CA THR A 227 -6.35 7.70 15.06
C THR A 227 -7.54 8.26 14.27
N ALA A 228 -7.31 8.72 13.04
CA ALA A 228 -8.38 9.17 12.15
C ALA A 228 -9.40 8.04 11.86
N PHE A 229 -8.92 6.82 11.70
CA PHE A 229 -9.78 5.64 11.53
C PHE A 229 -10.64 5.38 12.79
N ILE A 230 -10.04 5.34 13.97
CA ILE A 230 -10.78 5.15 15.25
C ILE A 230 -11.83 6.24 15.44
N LEU A 231 -11.47 7.50 15.22
CA LEU A 231 -12.43 8.60 15.31
C LEU A 231 -13.58 8.44 14.32
N SER A 232 -13.29 7.99 13.10
CA SER A 232 -14.32 7.72 12.09
C SER A 232 -15.23 6.55 12.47
N VAL A 233 -14.68 5.47 13.04
CA VAL A 233 -15.48 4.35 13.55
C VAL A 233 -16.43 4.80 14.67
N LEU A 234 -16.00 5.71 15.51
CA LEU A 234 -16.84 6.23 16.61
C LEU A 234 -17.90 7.21 16.09
N PHE A 235 -17.53 8.17 15.25
CA PHE A 235 -18.33 9.36 14.95
C PHE A 235 -18.95 9.39 13.54
N ALA A 236 -18.64 8.45 12.63
CA ALA A 236 -19.18 8.50 11.28
C ALA A 236 -20.72 8.51 11.27
N PRO A 237 -21.36 9.41 10.51
CA PRO A 237 -22.80 9.56 10.47
C PRO A 237 -23.47 8.30 9.93
N GLY A 238 -24.41 7.73 10.69
CA GLY A 238 -25.16 6.51 10.34
C GLY A 238 -24.39 5.20 10.47
N ARG A 239 -23.08 5.20 10.40
CA ARG A 239 -22.23 3.98 10.45
C ARG A 239 -21.37 3.90 11.71
N GLY A 240 -21.13 5.01 12.38
CA GLY A 240 -20.36 5.05 13.62
C GLY A 240 -21.05 4.35 14.78
N LEU A 241 -20.26 3.89 15.72
CA LEU A 241 -20.77 3.16 16.90
C LEU A 241 -21.74 4.03 17.70
N ILE A 242 -21.45 5.32 17.88
CA ILE A 242 -22.30 6.26 18.62
C ILE A 242 -23.62 6.46 17.88
N ALA A 243 -23.61 6.66 16.57
CA ALA A 243 -24.82 6.83 15.77
C ALA A 243 -25.72 5.59 15.84
N ARG A 244 -25.13 4.40 15.77
CA ARG A 244 -25.85 3.13 15.91
C ARG A 244 -26.42 2.92 17.31
N ALA A 245 -25.67 3.27 18.36
CA ALA A 245 -26.14 3.19 19.75
C ALA A 245 -27.34 4.12 19.98
N LEU A 246 -27.27 5.36 19.48
CA LEU A 246 -28.38 6.31 19.56
C LEU A 246 -29.60 5.86 18.77
N ALA A 247 -29.44 5.30 17.58
CA ALA A 247 -30.54 4.75 16.78
C ALA A 247 -31.23 3.59 17.49
N ARG A 248 -30.48 2.67 18.08
CA ARG A 248 -31.03 1.55 18.89
C ARG A 248 -31.79 2.02 20.12
N ALA A 249 -31.25 3.03 20.84
CA ALA A 249 -31.92 3.60 22.00
C ALA A 249 -33.26 4.25 21.64
N ARG A 250 -33.30 4.99 20.49
CA ARG A 250 -34.56 5.56 19.98
C ARG A 250 -35.59 4.49 19.60
N GLN A 251 -35.18 3.43 18.93
CA GLN A 251 -36.09 2.32 18.58
C GLN A 251 -36.65 1.63 19.85
N ALA A 252 -35.81 1.38 20.87
CA ALA A 252 -36.23 0.78 22.12
C ALA A 252 -37.23 1.65 22.88
N SER A 253 -37.15 2.98 22.79
CA SER A 253 -38.10 3.89 23.41
C SER A 253 -39.50 3.86 22.72
N LEU A 254 -39.49 3.72 21.38
CA LEU A 254 -40.76 3.66 20.60
C LEU A 254 -41.55 2.33 20.79
N VAL A 255 -40.87 1.24 21.15
CA VAL A 255 -41.51 -0.04 21.41
C VAL A 255 -42.10 -0.12 22.85
N ARG A 256 -41.71 0.81 23.72
CA ARG A 256 -42.21 0.87 25.12
C ARG A 256 -43.41 1.79 25.33
N THR A 257 -43.78 2.57 24.31
CA THR A 257 -45.00 3.38 24.23
C THR A 257 -46.06 2.67 23.42
#